data_e4159696d2da90824a35189743ff0fcb
#
_entry.id   e4159696d2da90824a35189743ff0fcb
#
_cell.length_a   1.000
_cell.length_b   1.000
_cell.length_c   1.000
_cell.angle_alpha   90.00
_cell.angle_beta   90.00
_cell.angle_gamma   90.00
#
_symmetry.space_group_name_H-M   'P 1'
#
loop_
_entity.id
_entity.type
_entity.pdbx_description
1 polymer ?
#
loop_
_entity_poly.entity_id
_entity_poly.type
_entity_poly.pdbx_seq_one_letter_code
_entity_poly.pdbx_strand_id
1 'polypeptide(L)'
;MCIRDRAIVKAAVETKSPVILQVSKGARNYANQTLLRYMAEGAVEYAKELGCPNPQIVLHLDHGDSFELCKSCVDMGFSSVMIDGSHLPYDENVALTKKVVEYAHQYDVTVEGELGVLAGVEDEVVAEHHTYTKPEEVVDFVTKTGCDSLAISIGTSHGAYKFKPEQCHVDPATGRLVPPPLAFDVLDGVMKELPGFPIVLHGSSSVPQEEVDTINKYGGKLEAAI
;
A
#
# COMPACT_ATOMS: atom_id res chain seq x y z
N MET A 1 15.97 11.71 -7.25
CA MET A 1 15.98 10.32 -6.80
C MET A 1 17.04 10.11 -5.75
N CYS A 2 18.34 10.12 -6.03
CA CYS A 2 19.40 9.86 -5.02
C CYS A 2 19.31 10.61 -3.68
N ILE A 3 18.71 11.81 -3.63
CA ILE A 3 18.60 12.58 -2.38
C ILE A 3 17.53 11.98 -1.46
N ARG A 4 16.39 11.56 -2.00
CA ARG A 4 15.32 10.93 -1.23
C ARG A 4 15.77 9.57 -0.69
N ASP A 5 16.37 8.73 -1.54
CA ASP A 5 16.83 7.40 -1.16
C ASP A 5 17.86 7.49 -0.03
N ARG A 6 18.81 8.43 -0.11
CA ARG A 6 19.77 8.69 0.97
C ARG A 6 19.10 9.10 2.28
N ALA A 7 18.09 9.96 2.24
CA ALA A 7 17.38 10.40 3.44
C ALA A 7 16.60 9.25 4.08
N ILE A 8 15.89 8.46 3.27
CA ILE A 8 15.12 7.29 3.71
C ILE A 8 16.02 6.24 4.36
N VAL A 9 17.11 5.85 3.68
CA VAL A 9 18.06 4.85 4.21
C VAL A 9 18.71 5.33 5.50
N LYS A 10 19.13 6.61 5.53
CA LYS A 10 19.72 7.19 6.75
C LYS A 10 18.74 7.17 7.93
N ALA A 11 17.49 7.57 7.70
CA ALA A 11 16.46 7.52 8.72
C ALA A 11 16.21 6.08 9.20
N ALA A 12 16.09 5.12 8.28
CA ALA A 12 15.89 3.71 8.61
C ALA A 12 17.03 3.16 9.49
N VAL A 13 18.28 3.50 9.17
CA VAL A 13 19.44 3.09 9.97
C VAL A 13 19.46 3.77 11.34
N GLU A 14 19.22 5.09 11.39
CA GLU A 14 19.20 5.86 12.65
C GLU A 14 18.11 5.39 13.61
N THR A 15 16.92 5.09 13.08
CA THR A 15 15.77 4.59 13.87
C THR A 15 15.78 3.09 14.07
N LYS A 16 16.71 2.36 13.41
CA LYS A 16 16.76 0.88 13.39
C LYS A 16 15.45 0.25 12.93
N SER A 17 14.79 0.89 11.97
CA SER A 17 13.50 0.46 11.44
C SER A 17 13.65 -0.22 10.09
N PRO A 18 12.84 -1.26 9.79
CA PRO A 18 12.69 -1.73 8.42
C PRO A 18 12.05 -0.63 7.56
N VAL A 19 12.30 -0.67 6.25
CA VAL A 19 11.73 0.29 5.30
C VAL A 19 11.32 -0.37 4.01
N ILE A 20 10.16 0.04 3.49
CA ILE A 20 9.66 -0.34 2.17
C ILE A 20 9.89 0.83 1.21
N LEU A 21 10.62 0.57 0.14
CA LEU A 21 10.80 1.49 -0.97
C LEU A 21 9.71 1.18 -2.01
N GLN A 22 8.64 1.97 -2.01
CA GLN A 22 7.51 1.79 -2.92
C GLN A 22 7.77 2.49 -4.26
N VAL A 23 7.44 1.80 -5.34
CA VAL A 23 7.63 2.28 -6.71
C VAL A 23 6.38 1.95 -7.53
N SER A 24 5.65 2.97 -7.93
CA SER A 24 4.53 2.81 -8.85
C SER A 24 4.98 2.51 -10.29
N LYS A 25 4.04 2.05 -11.12
CA LYS A 25 4.27 1.86 -12.57
C LYS A 25 4.85 3.12 -13.22
N GLY A 26 4.28 4.29 -12.92
CA GLY A 26 4.73 5.57 -13.45
C GLY A 26 6.15 5.92 -13.00
N ALA A 27 6.46 5.76 -11.73
CA ALA A 27 7.81 5.98 -11.20
C ALA A 27 8.84 5.02 -11.80
N ARG A 28 8.48 3.73 -12.00
CA ARG A 28 9.32 2.73 -12.66
C ARG A 28 9.62 3.11 -14.10
N ASN A 29 8.61 3.54 -14.85
CA ASN A 29 8.79 3.97 -16.24
C ASN A 29 9.64 5.24 -16.35
N TYR A 30 9.41 6.21 -15.46
CA TYR A 30 10.19 7.46 -15.41
C TYR A 30 11.66 7.21 -15.09
N ALA A 31 11.95 6.38 -14.10
CA ALA A 31 13.31 6.15 -13.61
C ALA A 31 14.12 5.16 -14.44
N ASN A 32 13.48 4.35 -15.26
CA ASN A 32 14.02 3.15 -15.88
C ASN A 32 14.28 2.00 -14.88
N GLN A 33 13.80 0.83 -15.23
CA GLN A 33 13.86 -0.36 -14.37
C GLN A 33 15.28 -0.77 -13.97
N THR A 34 16.25 -0.69 -14.88
CA THR A 34 17.64 -1.06 -14.59
C THR A 34 18.25 -0.11 -13.55
N LEU A 35 18.00 1.18 -13.69
CA LEU A 35 18.48 2.17 -12.72
C LEU A 35 17.83 1.96 -11.34
N LEU A 36 16.53 1.66 -11.29
CA LEU A 36 15.83 1.35 -10.03
C LEU A 36 16.45 0.18 -9.29
N ARG A 37 16.74 -0.91 -10.02
CA ARG A 37 17.40 -2.08 -9.43
C ARG A 37 18.72 -1.70 -8.76
N TYR A 38 19.62 -1.06 -9.49
CA TYR A 38 20.92 -0.68 -8.93
C TYR A 38 20.83 0.37 -7.84
N MET A 39 19.80 1.23 -7.85
CA MET A 39 19.55 2.13 -6.72
C MET A 39 19.12 1.39 -5.47
N ALA A 40 18.25 0.38 -5.60
CA ALA A 40 17.84 -0.44 -4.46
C ALA A 40 19.01 -1.27 -3.90
N GLU A 41 19.81 -1.89 -4.78
CA GLU A 41 21.05 -2.58 -4.40
C GLU A 41 22.02 -1.61 -3.70
N GLY A 42 22.22 -0.41 -4.26
CA GLY A 42 23.04 0.63 -3.66
C GLY A 42 22.52 1.16 -2.34
N ALA A 43 21.21 1.18 -2.12
CA ALA A 43 20.60 1.53 -0.84
C ALA A 43 20.98 0.53 0.26
N VAL A 44 20.99 -0.77 -0.06
CA VAL A 44 21.43 -1.83 0.86
C VAL A 44 22.90 -1.66 1.23
N GLU A 45 23.78 -1.44 0.25
CA GLU A 45 25.21 -1.23 0.52
C GLU A 45 25.45 0.06 1.32
N TYR A 46 24.75 1.13 1.00
CA TYR A 46 24.83 2.39 1.77
C TYR A 46 24.38 2.22 3.21
N ALA A 47 23.34 1.43 3.48
CA ALA A 47 22.92 1.12 4.86
C ALA A 47 24.02 0.38 5.64
N LYS A 48 24.73 -0.55 4.98
CA LYS A 48 25.88 -1.26 5.56
C LYS A 48 27.04 -0.31 5.89
N GLU A 49 27.35 0.64 4.99
CA GLU A 49 28.35 1.70 5.23
C GLU A 49 27.99 2.57 6.43
N LEU A 50 26.70 2.81 6.68
CA LEU A 50 26.21 3.54 7.86
C LEU A 50 26.21 2.71 9.15
N GLY A 51 26.67 1.46 9.10
CA GLY A 51 26.80 0.59 10.27
C GLY A 51 25.61 -0.34 10.52
N CYS A 52 24.71 -0.53 9.56
CA CYS A 52 23.65 -1.52 9.62
C CYS A 52 24.05 -2.77 8.83
N PRO A 53 24.58 -3.84 9.44
CA PRO A 53 25.11 -4.99 8.72
C PRO A 53 24.02 -5.82 8.01
N ASN A 54 22.79 -5.77 8.53
CA ASN A 54 21.63 -6.53 8.01
C ASN A 54 20.45 -5.58 7.78
N PRO A 55 20.52 -4.70 6.77
CA PRO A 55 19.44 -3.76 6.51
C PRO A 55 18.18 -4.47 6.04
N GLN A 56 17.05 -4.10 6.62
CA GLN A 56 15.72 -4.60 6.24
C GLN A 56 15.10 -3.59 5.26
N ILE A 57 15.45 -3.74 3.99
CA ILE A 57 14.96 -2.86 2.91
C ILE A 57 14.20 -3.72 1.91
N VAL A 58 12.93 -3.38 1.69
CA VAL A 58 12.05 -4.02 0.71
C VAL A 58 11.90 -3.11 -0.49
N LEU A 59 12.02 -3.63 -1.69
CA LEU A 59 11.61 -2.96 -2.92
C LEU A 59 10.25 -3.52 -3.34
N HIS A 60 9.24 -2.64 -3.36
CA HIS A 60 7.84 -2.99 -3.57
C HIS A 60 7.27 -2.30 -4.81
N LEU A 61 6.56 -3.08 -5.66
CA LEU A 61 5.70 -2.51 -6.71
C LEU A 61 4.38 -2.08 -6.09
N ASP A 62 4.05 -0.81 -6.24
CA ASP A 62 2.81 -0.19 -5.78
C ASP A 62 1.80 -0.12 -6.94
N HIS A 63 0.56 -0.56 -6.72
CA HIS A 63 -0.53 -0.62 -7.70
C HIS A 63 -0.15 -1.19 -9.08
N GLY A 64 0.30 -2.44 -9.11
CA GLY A 64 0.49 -3.18 -10.36
C GLY A 64 -0.86 -3.43 -11.06
N ASP A 65 -0.96 -3.08 -12.35
CA ASP A 65 -2.20 -3.16 -13.13
C ASP A 65 -2.33 -4.44 -13.96
N SER A 66 -1.31 -5.28 -13.96
CA SER A 66 -1.28 -6.47 -14.80
C SER A 66 -0.31 -7.53 -14.30
N PHE A 67 -0.60 -8.78 -14.64
CA PHE A 67 0.32 -9.89 -14.35
C PHE A 67 1.71 -9.66 -14.96
N GLU A 68 1.77 -9.15 -16.18
CA GLU A 68 3.01 -8.91 -16.91
C GLU A 68 3.90 -7.89 -16.22
N LEU A 69 3.30 -6.84 -15.63
CA LEU A 69 4.03 -5.84 -14.87
C LEU A 69 4.57 -6.45 -13.55
N CYS A 70 3.73 -7.14 -12.78
CA CYS A 70 4.15 -7.81 -11.55
C CYS A 70 5.26 -8.84 -11.83
N LYS A 71 5.07 -9.70 -12.86
CA LYS A 71 6.09 -10.64 -13.32
C LYS A 71 7.41 -9.95 -13.65
N SER A 72 7.36 -8.87 -14.42
CA SER A 72 8.56 -8.10 -14.78
C SER A 72 9.27 -7.52 -13.55
N CYS A 73 8.54 -7.10 -12.52
CA CYS A 73 9.14 -6.62 -11.27
C CYS A 73 9.79 -7.77 -10.47
N VAL A 74 9.13 -8.92 -10.36
CA VAL A 74 9.70 -10.12 -9.73
C VAL A 74 11.00 -10.53 -10.44
N ASP A 75 10.98 -10.65 -11.77
CA ASP A 75 12.17 -11.00 -12.58
C ASP A 75 13.33 -10.02 -12.40
N MET A 76 13.03 -8.79 -11.99
CA MET A 76 14.03 -7.75 -11.74
C MET A 76 14.57 -7.71 -10.32
N GLY A 77 14.06 -8.56 -9.43
CA GLY A 77 14.50 -8.65 -8.05
C GLY A 77 13.73 -7.76 -7.07
N PHE A 78 12.49 -7.36 -7.40
CA PHE A 78 11.58 -6.82 -6.40
C PHE A 78 11.30 -7.92 -5.37
N SER A 79 11.28 -7.57 -4.10
CA SER A 79 11.00 -8.49 -3.00
C SER A 79 9.53 -8.52 -2.59
N SER A 80 8.74 -7.59 -3.14
CA SER A 80 7.31 -7.50 -2.90
C SER A 80 6.61 -6.84 -4.11
N VAL A 81 5.40 -7.27 -4.43
CA VAL A 81 4.57 -6.68 -5.49
C VAL A 81 3.13 -6.58 -5.03
N MET A 82 2.46 -5.49 -5.40
CA MET A 82 1.01 -5.37 -5.29
C MET A 82 0.37 -5.56 -6.66
N ILE A 83 -0.73 -6.30 -6.69
CA ILE A 83 -1.63 -6.40 -7.85
C ILE A 83 -2.98 -5.80 -7.49
N ASP A 84 -3.36 -4.75 -8.19
CA ASP A 84 -4.64 -4.08 -8.02
C ASP A 84 -5.63 -4.53 -9.08
N GLY A 85 -6.46 -5.49 -8.72
CA GLY A 85 -7.61 -5.94 -9.50
C GLY A 85 -8.95 -5.41 -8.96
N SER A 86 -8.94 -4.44 -8.05
CA SER A 86 -10.13 -3.96 -7.33
C SER A 86 -11.22 -3.39 -8.24
N HIS A 87 -10.84 -2.87 -9.40
CA HIS A 87 -11.75 -2.36 -10.44
C HIS A 87 -12.42 -3.46 -11.30
N LEU A 88 -11.95 -4.70 -11.20
CA LEU A 88 -12.51 -5.86 -11.91
C LEU A 88 -13.66 -6.49 -11.10
N PRO A 89 -14.53 -7.29 -11.76
CA PRO A 89 -15.43 -8.18 -11.05
C PRO A 89 -14.68 -9.09 -10.07
N TYR A 90 -15.29 -9.41 -8.93
CA TYR A 90 -14.66 -10.16 -7.84
C TYR A 90 -13.90 -11.42 -8.29
N ASP A 91 -14.54 -12.27 -9.09
CA ASP A 91 -13.93 -13.52 -9.57
C ASP A 91 -12.72 -13.28 -10.50
N GLU A 92 -12.74 -12.18 -11.27
CA GLU A 92 -11.62 -11.78 -12.12
C GLU A 92 -10.46 -11.23 -11.28
N ASN A 93 -10.74 -10.44 -10.24
CA ASN A 93 -9.74 -9.99 -9.28
C ASN A 93 -9.09 -11.19 -8.57
N VAL A 94 -9.89 -12.14 -8.09
CA VAL A 94 -9.38 -13.38 -7.49
C VAL A 94 -8.46 -14.13 -8.46
N ALA A 95 -8.88 -14.31 -9.72
CA ALA A 95 -8.11 -15.03 -10.72
C ALA A 95 -6.79 -14.33 -11.06
N LEU A 96 -6.81 -13.00 -11.19
CA LEU A 96 -5.63 -12.18 -11.47
C LEU A 96 -4.65 -12.21 -10.30
N THR A 97 -5.13 -11.95 -9.09
CA THR A 97 -4.30 -11.95 -7.87
C THR A 97 -3.67 -13.32 -7.65
N LYS A 98 -4.45 -14.41 -7.76
CA LYS A 98 -3.94 -15.77 -7.65
C LYS A 98 -2.82 -16.07 -8.65
N LYS A 99 -2.99 -15.66 -9.90
CA LYS A 99 -1.97 -15.84 -10.95
C LYS A 99 -0.65 -15.15 -10.61
N VAL A 100 -0.72 -13.95 -10.02
CA VAL A 100 0.47 -13.22 -9.54
C VAL A 100 1.11 -13.94 -8.37
N VAL A 101 0.32 -14.38 -7.38
CA VAL A 101 0.79 -15.13 -6.20
C VAL A 101 1.52 -16.42 -6.63
N GLU A 102 0.88 -17.22 -7.49
CA GLU A 102 1.48 -18.48 -7.98
C GLU A 102 2.82 -18.26 -8.68
N TYR A 103 3.02 -17.12 -9.33
CA TYR A 103 4.30 -16.76 -9.93
C TYR A 103 5.29 -16.23 -8.91
N ALA A 104 4.91 -15.25 -8.11
CA ALA A 104 5.79 -14.53 -7.20
C ALA A 104 6.36 -15.45 -6.09
N HIS A 105 5.53 -16.35 -5.54
CA HIS A 105 5.94 -17.28 -4.50
C HIS A 105 7.01 -18.27 -4.94
N GLN A 106 7.19 -18.52 -6.24
CA GLN A 106 8.32 -19.36 -6.74
C GLN A 106 9.68 -18.68 -6.52
N TYR A 107 9.68 -17.36 -6.29
CA TYR A 107 10.88 -16.53 -6.10
C TYR A 107 11.00 -15.93 -4.70
N ASP A 108 10.17 -16.39 -3.75
CA ASP A 108 10.10 -15.86 -2.38
C ASP A 108 9.75 -14.36 -2.33
N VAL A 109 8.87 -13.93 -3.25
CA VAL A 109 8.37 -12.55 -3.36
C VAL A 109 6.95 -12.50 -2.81
N THR A 110 6.70 -11.58 -1.88
CA THR A 110 5.37 -11.38 -1.28
C THR A 110 4.43 -10.64 -2.23
N VAL A 111 3.13 -10.94 -2.11
CA VAL A 111 2.08 -10.33 -2.93
C VAL A 111 1.02 -9.68 -2.06
N GLU A 112 0.76 -8.42 -2.34
CA GLU A 112 -0.37 -7.66 -1.82
C GLU A 112 -1.52 -7.71 -2.84
N GLY A 113 -2.72 -8.05 -2.37
CA GLY A 113 -3.97 -7.94 -3.14
C GLY A 113 -4.80 -6.76 -2.68
N GLU A 114 -5.85 -6.40 -3.42
CA GLU A 114 -6.76 -5.32 -3.04
C GLU A 114 -8.21 -5.70 -3.17
N LEU A 115 -9.01 -5.35 -2.15
CA LEU A 115 -10.47 -5.43 -2.13
C LEU A 115 -11.09 -4.09 -1.77
N GLY A 116 -12.09 -3.70 -2.54
CA GLY A 116 -12.68 -2.37 -2.50
C GLY A 116 -11.93 -1.40 -3.40
N VAL A 117 -12.51 -0.25 -3.67
CA VAL A 117 -11.94 0.77 -4.56
C VAL A 117 -11.74 2.06 -3.77
N LEU A 118 -10.52 2.56 -3.74
CA LEU A 118 -10.23 3.88 -3.18
C LEU A 118 -10.51 4.97 -4.22
N ALA A 119 -11.19 6.03 -3.80
CA ALA A 119 -11.33 7.21 -4.64
C ALA A 119 -10.03 8.03 -4.65
N GLY A 120 -9.85 8.81 -5.70
CA GLY A 120 -8.71 9.72 -5.86
C GLY A 120 -7.97 9.50 -7.17
N VAL A 121 -6.79 10.10 -7.25
CA VAL A 121 -5.93 10.02 -8.43
C VAL A 121 -4.55 9.58 -7.98
N GLU A 122 -4.11 8.43 -8.48
CA GLU A 122 -2.75 7.94 -8.30
C GLU A 122 -2.21 7.42 -9.63
N ASP A 123 -1.13 8.05 -10.10
CA ASP A 123 -0.56 7.84 -11.44
C ASP A 123 -1.64 7.90 -12.55
N GLU A 124 -1.94 6.76 -13.18
CA GLU A 124 -2.93 6.62 -14.24
C GLU A 124 -4.30 6.13 -13.72
N VAL A 125 -4.39 5.80 -12.42
CA VAL A 125 -5.63 5.30 -11.80
C VAL A 125 -6.47 6.47 -11.29
N VAL A 126 -7.70 6.56 -11.79
CA VAL A 126 -8.67 7.58 -11.38
C VAL A 126 -9.96 6.89 -10.97
N ALA A 127 -10.35 7.03 -9.71
CA ALA A 127 -11.64 6.57 -9.22
C ALA A 127 -12.43 7.74 -8.62
N GLU A 128 -13.64 7.95 -9.11
CA GLU A 128 -14.50 9.05 -8.63
C GLU A 128 -15.23 8.72 -7.34
N HIS A 129 -15.44 7.43 -7.05
CA HIS A 129 -16.20 6.95 -5.90
C HIS A 129 -15.46 5.84 -5.17
N HIS A 130 -15.62 5.79 -3.84
CA HIS A 130 -15.20 4.66 -3.03
C HIS A 130 -16.15 3.48 -3.20
N THR A 131 -15.59 2.29 -3.22
CA THR A 131 -16.33 1.06 -2.93
C THR A 131 -15.67 0.41 -1.71
N TYR A 132 -16.33 0.46 -0.56
CA TYR A 132 -15.76 -0.09 0.67
C TYR A 132 -15.61 -1.60 0.58
N THR A 133 -14.56 -2.08 1.21
CA THR A 133 -14.32 -3.51 1.35
C THR A 133 -15.48 -4.16 2.13
N LYS A 134 -15.93 -5.31 1.68
CA LYS A 134 -16.94 -6.10 2.36
C LYS A 134 -16.26 -7.14 3.27
N PRO A 135 -16.39 -7.05 4.58
CA PRO A 135 -15.73 -7.98 5.51
C PRO A 135 -16.01 -9.46 5.23
N GLU A 136 -17.20 -9.77 4.74
CA GLU A 136 -17.61 -11.14 4.39
C GLU A 136 -16.87 -11.74 3.18
N GLU A 137 -16.24 -10.92 2.35
CA GLU A 137 -15.48 -11.37 1.16
C GLU A 137 -14.00 -11.62 1.46
N VAL A 138 -13.45 -11.07 2.55
CA VAL A 138 -11.99 -11.05 2.79
C VAL A 138 -11.38 -12.43 3.02
N VAL A 139 -12.05 -13.30 3.77
CA VAL A 139 -11.57 -14.68 4.04
C VAL A 139 -11.55 -15.51 2.77
N ASP A 140 -12.61 -15.41 1.98
CA ASP A 140 -12.73 -16.13 0.70
C ASP A 140 -11.65 -15.65 -0.27
N PHE A 141 -11.44 -14.34 -0.37
CA PHE A 141 -10.42 -13.74 -1.25
C PHE A 141 -9.01 -14.21 -0.86
N VAL A 142 -8.61 -14.04 0.40
CA VAL A 142 -7.27 -14.43 0.88
C VAL A 142 -7.06 -15.95 0.73
N THR A 143 -8.08 -16.75 1.02
CA THR A 143 -7.99 -18.21 0.89
C THR A 143 -7.82 -18.65 -0.56
N LYS A 144 -8.56 -18.04 -1.49
CA LYS A 144 -8.51 -18.37 -2.92
C LYS A 144 -7.25 -17.89 -3.61
N THR A 145 -6.77 -16.70 -3.24
CA THR A 145 -5.61 -16.07 -3.87
C THR A 145 -4.29 -16.50 -3.25
N GLY A 146 -4.27 -16.67 -1.92
CA GLY A 146 -3.04 -16.93 -1.16
C GLY A 146 -2.13 -15.69 -1.05
N CYS A 147 -2.66 -14.46 -1.18
CA CYS A 147 -1.89 -13.24 -1.01
C CYS A 147 -1.38 -13.09 0.43
N ASP A 148 -0.29 -12.34 0.62
CA ASP A 148 0.42 -12.19 1.89
C ASP A 148 -0.06 -10.99 2.71
N SER A 149 -0.64 -10.00 2.03
CA SER A 149 -1.28 -8.83 2.63
C SER A 149 -2.48 -8.38 1.79
N LEU A 150 -3.38 -7.62 2.40
CA LEU A 150 -4.60 -7.15 1.77
C LEU A 150 -4.79 -5.65 1.96
N ALA A 151 -4.80 -4.92 0.87
CA ALA A 151 -5.25 -3.53 0.84
C ALA A 151 -6.78 -3.49 0.91
N ILE A 152 -7.29 -2.64 1.80
CA ILE A 152 -8.73 -2.46 2.01
C ILE A 152 -9.14 -0.99 1.84
N SER A 153 -10.37 -0.79 1.40
CA SER A 153 -10.99 0.53 1.26
C SER A 153 -11.93 0.79 2.43
N ILE A 154 -11.60 1.81 3.23
CA ILE A 154 -12.40 2.26 4.38
C ILE A 154 -12.68 3.78 4.33
N GLY A 155 -12.43 4.43 3.19
CA GLY A 155 -12.69 5.87 3.00
C GLY A 155 -11.44 6.74 2.96
N THR A 156 -10.25 6.19 3.00
CA THR A 156 -9.02 6.91 2.66
C THR A 156 -9.00 7.25 1.16
N SER A 157 -8.20 8.22 0.75
CA SER A 157 -8.18 8.66 -0.65
C SER A 157 -6.74 8.91 -1.10
N HIS A 158 -6.46 8.63 -2.38
CA HIS A 158 -5.18 8.90 -3.02
C HIS A 158 -5.03 10.37 -3.43
N GLY A 159 -3.78 10.81 -3.60
CA GLY A 159 -3.44 12.12 -4.15
C GLY A 159 -3.41 13.27 -3.14
N ALA A 160 -3.05 14.45 -3.63
CA ALA A 160 -2.88 15.66 -2.82
C ALA A 160 -4.22 16.38 -2.52
N TYR A 161 -5.21 16.22 -3.39
CA TYR A 161 -6.53 16.81 -3.25
C TYR A 161 -7.55 15.70 -3.02
N LYS A 162 -7.58 15.20 -1.79
CA LYS A 162 -8.27 13.97 -1.44
C LYS A 162 -9.79 14.08 -1.42
N PHE A 163 -10.32 15.24 -1.01
CA PHE A 163 -11.76 15.48 -0.91
C PHE A 163 -12.13 16.83 -1.50
N LYS A 164 -13.20 16.87 -2.28
CA LYS A 164 -13.79 18.12 -2.74
C LYS A 164 -14.56 18.78 -1.59
N PRO A 165 -14.69 20.12 -1.57
CA PRO A 165 -15.42 20.83 -0.51
C PRO A 165 -16.84 20.31 -0.28
N GLU A 166 -17.53 19.88 -1.33
CA GLU A 166 -18.88 19.32 -1.28
C GLU A 166 -18.96 17.92 -0.63
N GLN A 167 -17.83 17.23 -0.50
CA GLN A 167 -17.71 15.94 0.19
C GLN A 167 -17.40 16.11 1.67
N CYS A 168 -16.98 17.32 2.07
CA CYS A 168 -16.61 17.65 3.44
C CYS A 168 -17.80 18.24 4.19
N HIS A 169 -17.80 18.13 5.51
CA HIS A 169 -18.73 18.86 6.38
C HIS A 169 -17.97 19.96 7.12
N VAL A 170 -18.70 21.01 7.54
CA VAL A 170 -18.12 22.07 8.36
C VAL A 170 -18.18 21.64 9.82
N ASP A 171 -17.05 21.54 10.48
CA ASP A 171 -16.99 21.35 11.93
C ASP A 171 -17.58 22.61 12.62
N PRO A 172 -18.66 22.48 13.39
CA PRO A 172 -19.31 23.62 14.02
C PRO A 172 -18.46 24.30 15.10
N ALA A 173 -17.48 23.62 15.67
CA ALA A 173 -16.62 24.17 16.72
C ALA A 173 -15.47 25.01 16.14
N THR A 174 -14.90 24.59 15.00
CA THR A 174 -13.71 25.21 14.41
C THR A 174 -14.01 25.98 13.13
N GLY A 175 -15.15 25.76 12.50
CA GLY A 175 -15.52 26.31 11.20
C GLY A 175 -14.69 25.76 10.02
N ARG A 176 -13.93 24.70 10.22
CA ARG A 176 -13.10 24.07 9.20
C ARG A 176 -13.86 23.00 8.44
N LEU A 177 -13.47 22.79 7.18
CA LEU A 177 -13.92 21.65 6.39
C LEU A 177 -13.20 20.39 6.91
N VAL A 178 -14.00 19.38 7.22
CA VAL A 178 -13.53 18.08 7.71
C VAL A 178 -13.97 17.02 6.71
N PRO A 179 -13.08 16.11 6.28
CA PRO A 179 -13.44 15.02 5.41
C PRO A 179 -14.44 14.06 6.09
N PRO A 180 -15.11 13.17 5.32
CA PRO A 180 -15.91 12.11 5.90
C PRO A 180 -15.06 11.23 6.83
N PRO A 181 -15.62 10.76 7.96
CA PRO A 181 -14.89 9.83 8.83
C PRO A 181 -14.62 8.51 8.12
N LEU A 182 -13.55 7.84 8.52
CA LEU A 182 -13.24 6.50 8.02
C LEU A 182 -14.29 5.48 8.49
N ALA A 183 -14.56 4.46 7.66
CA ALA A 183 -15.49 3.39 7.98
C ALA A 183 -14.82 2.35 8.91
N PHE A 184 -14.68 2.71 10.19
CA PHE A 184 -14.07 1.84 11.20
C PHE A 184 -14.86 0.56 11.46
N ASP A 185 -16.15 0.53 11.19
CA ASP A 185 -16.97 -0.66 11.22
C ASP A 185 -16.53 -1.70 10.17
N VAL A 186 -16.10 -1.25 9.00
CA VAL A 186 -15.48 -2.12 7.97
C VAL A 186 -14.15 -2.67 8.47
N LEU A 187 -13.27 -1.82 9.01
CA LEU A 187 -11.99 -2.26 9.58
C LEU A 187 -12.20 -3.28 10.71
N ASP A 188 -13.12 -3.01 11.63
CA ASP A 188 -13.47 -3.93 12.72
C ASP A 188 -13.99 -5.27 12.19
N GLY A 189 -14.84 -5.24 11.17
CA GLY A 189 -15.34 -6.44 10.48
C GLY A 189 -14.21 -7.26 9.87
N VAL A 190 -13.33 -6.62 9.08
CA VAL A 190 -12.16 -7.27 8.47
C VAL A 190 -11.24 -7.89 9.52
N MET A 191 -10.92 -7.16 10.60
CA MET A 191 -10.04 -7.64 11.65
C MET A 191 -10.64 -8.82 12.45
N LYS A 192 -11.96 -8.92 12.52
CA LYS A 192 -12.64 -10.08 13.12
C LYS A 192 -12.58 -11.31 12.23
N GLU A 193 -12.75 -11.13 10.92
CA GLU A 193 -12.72 -12.21 9.94
C GLU A 193 -11.30 -12.72 9.66
N LEU A 194 -10.29 -11.82 9.67
CA LEU A 194 -8.89 -12.12 9.42
C LEU A 194 -7.98 -11.69 10.58
N PRO A 195 -8.08 -12.29 11.76
CA PRO A 195 -7.29 -11.90 12.92
C PRO A 195 -5.80 -12.13 12.68
N GLY A 196 -5.00 -11.04 12.77
CA GLY A 196 -3.55 -11.10 12.61
C GLY A 196 -3.05 -11.15 11.16
N PHE A 197 -3.93 -11.11 10.17
CA PHE A 197 -3.53 -10.98 8.77
C PHE A 197 -3.06 -9.54 8.48
N PRO A 198 -1.97 -9.34 7.70
CA PRO A 198 -1.48 -8.01 7.37
C PRO A 198 -2.48 -7.23 6.52
N ILE A 199 -2.94 -6.08 7.03
CA ILE A 199 -3.84 -5.16 6.35
C ILE A 199 -3.09 -3.89 5.97
N VAL A 200 -3.32 -3.42 4.75
CA VAL A 200 -2.73 -2.18 4.21
C VAL A 200 -3.83 -1.14 4.00
N LEU A 201 -3.53 0.10 4.38
CA LEU A 201 -4.41 1.26 4.18
C LEU A 201 -3.73 2.26 3.25
N HIS A 202 -4.03 2.17 1.96
CA HIS A 202 -3.59 3.15 0.98
C HIS A 202 -4.25 4.52 1.23
N GLY A 203 -3.62 5.59 0.77
CA GLY A 203 -4.16 6.93 0.92
C GLY A 203 -4.16 7.50 2.35
N SER A 204 -3.45 6.89 3.29
CA SER A 204 -3.49 7.22 4.73
C SER A 204 -2.64 8.44 5.12
N SER A 205 -1.83 9.00 4.23
CA SER A 205 -0.87 10.07 4.54
C SER A 205 -1.49 11.39 5.04
N SER A 206 -2.81 11.54 4.99
CA SER A 206 -3.53 12.73 5.48
C SER A 206 -4.68 12.39 6.42
N VAL A 207 -4.66 11.18 7.00
CA VAL A 207 -5.63 10.78 8.02
C VAL A 207 -5.43 11.65 9.26
N PRO A 208 -6.49 12.24 9.84
CA PRO A 208 -6.39 13.03 11.06
C PRO A 208 -5.84 12.22 12.23
N GLN A 209 -5.12 12.88 13.16
CA GLN A 209 -4.48 12.18 14.29
C GLN A 209 -5.46 11.36 15.13
N GLU A 210 -6.68 11.84 15.33
CA GLU A 210 -7.71 11.12 16.09
C GLU A 210 -8.11 9.79 15.46
N GLU A 211 -8.11 9.75 14.12
CA GLU A 211 -8.36 8.53 13.36
C GLU A 211 -7.14 7.61 13.35
N VAL A 212 -5.92 8.18 13.26
CA VAL A 212 -4.66 7.42 13.43
C VAL A 212 -4.65 6.73 14.80
N ASP A 213 -5.02 7.43 15.86
CA ASP A 213 -5.12 6.87 17.22
C ASP A 213 -6.14 5.73 17.29
N THR A 214 -7.21 5.83 16.51
CA THR A 214 -8.22 4.77 16.41
C THR A 214 -7.67 3.56 15.65
N ILE A 215 -7.01 3.75 14.51
CA ILE A 215 -6.35 2.66 13.75
C ILE A 215 -5.35 1.93 14.66
N ASN A 216 -4.59 2.67 15.46
CA ASN A 216 -3.61 2.09 16.39
C ASN A 216 -4.24 1.21 17.48
N LYS A 217 -5.50 1.44 17.85
CA LYS A 217 -6.24 0.55 18.76
C LYS A 217 -6.55 -0.82 18.14
N TYR A 218 -6.62 -0.90 16.83
CA TYR A 218 -6.75 -2.16 16.08
C TYR A 218 -5.41 -2.87 15.82
N GLY A 219 -4.33 -2.43 16.47
CA GLY A 219 -3.00 -3.03 16.34
C GLY A 219 -2.09 -2.37 15.30
N GLY A 220 -2.53 -1.27 14.69
CA GLY A 220 -1.68 -0.40 13.87
C GLY A 220 -0.53 0.18 14.69
N LYS A 221 0.50 0.62 14.00
CA LYS A 221 1.65 1.32 14.57
C LYS A 221 1.94 2.58 13.76
N LEU A 222 0.91 3.31 13.39
CA LEU A 222 1.06 4.58 12.69
C LEU A 222 1.57 5.63 13.67
N GLU A 223 2.76 6.14 13.43
CA GLU A 223 3.29 7.30 14.12
C GLU A 223 3.04 8.52 13.24
N ALA A 224 2.08 9.32 13.60
CA ALA A 224 1.72 10.61 13.00
C ALA A 224 1.58 10.63 11.47
N ALA A 225 0.41 11.01 11.01
CA ALA A 225 0.26 11.56 9.67
C ALA A 225 1.07 12.86 9.58
N ILE A 226 1.91 12.95 8.59
CA ILE A 226 2.71 14.14 8.28
C ILE A 226 1.81 15.23 7.72
#